data_2992a38ae1c6c67bba47a0484774d079
#
_entry.id   2992a38ae1c6c67bba47a0484774d079
#
_cell.length_a   1.000
_cell.length_b   1.000
_cell.length_c   1.000
_cell.angle_alpha   90.00
_cell.angle_beta   90.00
_cell.angle_gamma   90.00
#
_symmetry.space_group_name_H-M   'P 1'
#
loop_
_entity.id
_entity.type
_entity.pdbx_description
1 polymer ?
#
loop_
_entity_poly.entity_id
_entity_poly.type
_entity_poly.pdbx_seq_one_letter_code
_entity_poly.pdbx_strand_id
1 'polypeptide(L)'
;MGVCLGCGVSLSKRSQKVYCGNACQALVKRDARTKRWLESGEAWVDSRRGHYIRAFLADAQSGRCAICDGASIWQDSPLVLVLDHIDGNPANNCRDNLRLVCPNCDSQLPTYKSRNRGNGRSYRRRRYADGKSY
;
A
#
# COMPACT_ATOMS: atom_id res chain seq x y z
N MET A 1 -1.48 -36.89 3.12
CA MET A 1 -0.84 -35.63 2.65
C MET A 1 -1.87 -34.52 2.61
N GLY A 2 -1.47 -33.32 2.90
CA GLY A 2 -2.37 -32.17 2.96
C GLY A 2 -2.61 -31.49 1.61
N VAL A 3 -3.42 -30.44 1.64
CA VAL A 3 -3.65 -29.53 0.51
C VAL A 3 -3.00 -28.18 0.77
N CYS A 4 -2.64 -27.49 -0.27
CA CYS A 4 -2.06 -26.13 -0.18
C CYS A 4 -3.11 -25.14 0.34
N LEU A 5 -2.81 -24.41 1.40
CA LEU A 5 -3.70 -23.38 1.96
C LEU A 5 -3.93 -22.21 1.01
N GLY A 6 -3.05 -22.01 0.02
CA GLY A 6 -3.19 -20.91 -0.93
C GLY A 6 -4.07 -21.22 -2.14
N CYS A 7 -3.93 -22.39 -2.72
CA CYS A 7 -4.62 -22.75 -3.98
C CYS A 7 -5.38 -24.08 -3.94
N GLY A 8 -5.36 -24.80 -2.83
CA GLY A 8 -6.10 -26.06 -2.66
C GLY A 8 -5.49 -27.28 -3.38
N VAL A 9 -4.39 -27.13 -4.09
CA VAL A 9 -3.75 -28.26 -4.78
C VAL A 9 -3.15 -29.23 -3.77
N SER A 10 -3.21 -30.54 -4.07
CA SER A 10 -2.60 -31.57 -3.24
C SER A 10 -1.09 -31.43 -3.15
N LEU A 11 -0.55 -31.49 -1.93
CA LEU A 11 0.88 -31.41 -1.67
C LEU A 11 1.52 -32.78 -1.94
N SER A 12 2.38 -32.84 -2.95
CA SER A 12 3.00 -34.10 -3.43
C SER A 12 4.46 -34.27 -3.00
N LYS A 13 5.13 -33.17 -2.63
CA LYS A 13 6.54 -33.22 -2.26
C LYS A 13 6.74 -33.25 -0.76
N ARG A 14 7.70 -34.04 -0.28
CA ARG A 14 8.05 -34.19 1.14
C ARG A 14 8.41 -32.83 1.80
N SER A 15 8.95 -31.88 1.01
CA SER A 15 9.28 -30.53 1.47
C SER A 15 8.07 -29.61 1.62
N GLN A 16 6.96 -29.93 0.97
CA GLN A 16 5.72 -29.15 1.01
C GLN A 16 4.88 -29.57 2.21
N LYS A 17 4.79 -28.73 3.23
CA LYS A 17 4.01 -29.02 4.44
C LYS A 17 2.66 -28.30 4.50
N VAL A 18 2.63 -27.05 4.04
CA VAL A 18 1.47 -26.16 4.14
C VAL A 18 1.13 -25.50 2.80
N TYR A 19 2.14 -25.18 2.02
CA TYR A 19 2.00 -24.50 0.73
C TYR A 19 2.71 -25.26 -0.38
N CYS A 20 2.17 -25.21 -1.59
CA CYS A 20 2.82 -25.79 -2.76
C CYS A 20 4.08 -25.03 -3.21
N GLY A 21 4.23 -23.78 -2.79
CA GLY A 21 5.38 -22.95 -3.11
C GLY A 21 5.30 -21.57 -2.45
N ASN A 22 6.36 -20.76 -2.66
CA ASN A 22 6.50 -19.43 -2.07
C ASN A 22 5.41 -18.46 -2.51
N ALA A 23 4.91 -18.59 -3.75
CA ALA A 23 3.84 -17.72 -4.27
C ALA A 23 2.54 -17.86 -3.45
N CYS A 24 2.12 -19.09 -3.16
CA CYS A 24 0.94 -19.36 -2.33
C CYS A 24 1.14 -18.89 -0.89
N GLN A 25 2.33 -19.11 -0.34
CA GLN A 25 2.66 -18.62 1.00
C GLN A 25 2.59 -17.09 1.07
N ALA A 26 3.15 -16.40 0.08
CA ALA A 26 3.12 -14.93 -0.01
C ALA A 26 1.70 -14.39 -0.15
N LEU A 27 0.88 -15.05 -0.96
CA LEU A 27 -0.53 -14.69 -1.16
C LEU A 27 -1.32 -14.77 0.15
N VAL A 28 -1.25 -15.90 0.85
CA VAL A 28 -1.97 -16.09 2.12
C VAL A 28 -1.50 -15.09 3.18
N LYS A 29 -0.20 -14.84 3.27
CA LYS A 29 0.33 -13.82 4.20
C LYS A 29 -0.14 -12.41 3.85
N ARG A 30 -0.21 -12.07 2.56
CA ARG A 30 -0.74 -10.78 2.09
C ARG A 30 -2.20 -10.63 2.47
N ASP A 31 -3.03 -11.64 2.21
CA ASP A 31 -4.46 -11.61 2.51
C ASP A 31 -4.71 -11.46 4.01
N ALA A 32 -3.95 -12.16 4.84
CA ALA A 32 -4.03 -12.02 6.30
C ALA A 32 -3.66 -10.63 6.79
N ARG A 33 -2.64 -10.01 6.22
CA ARG A 33 -2.24 -8.62 6.54
C ARG A 33 -3.30 -7.62 6.10
N THR A 34 -3.84 -7.79 4.90
CA THR A 34 -4.91 -6.94 4.36
C THR A 34 -6.14 -7.00 5.26
N LYS A 35 -6.57 -8.20 5.64
CA LYS A 35 -7.71 -8.38 6.55
C LYS A 35 -7.48 -7.68 7.90
N ARG A 36 -6.32 -7.87 8.50
CA ARG A 36 -5.97 -7.24 9.78
C ARG A 36 -5.98 -5.72 9.68
N TRP A 37 -5.44 -5.17 8.59
CA TRP A 37 -5.46 -3.74 8.33
C TRP A 37 -6.89 -3.20 8.17
N LEU A 38 -7.75 -3.89 7.40
CA LEU A 38 -9.15 -3.48 7.22
C LEU A 38 -9.93 -3.50 8.55
N GLU A 39 -9.62 -4.41 9.45
CA GLU A 39 -10.26 -4.53 10.77
C GLU A 39 -9.74 -3.50 11.78
N SER A 40 -8.43 -3.24 11.82
CA SER A 40 -7.80 -2.39 12.85
C SER A 40 -7.53 -0.95 12.40
N GLY A 41 -7.40 -0.70 11.09
CA GLY A 41 -6.92 0.57 10.55
C GLY A 41 -5.42 0.81 10.79
N GLU A 42 -4.72 -0.13 11.39
CA GLU A 42 -3.30 -0.02 11.72
C GLU A 42 -2.43 -0.72 10.68
N ALA A 43 -1.46 -0.01 10.14
CA ALA A 43 -0.49 -0.56 9.21
C ALA A 43 0.77 0.29 9.16
N TRP A 44 1.88 -0.35 8.84
CA TRP A 44 3.07 0.34 8.41
C TRP A 44 3.05 0.44 6.88
N VAL A 45 3.03 1.65 6.36
CA VAL A 45 3.00 1.91 4.92
C VAL A 45 4.36 2.41 4.46
N ASP A 46 4.89 1.80 3.42
CA ASP A 46 6.11 2.22 2.76
C ASP A 46 5.87 2.48 1.25
N SER A 47 6.90 2.92 0.55
CA SER A 47 6.83 3.27 -0.86
C SER A 47 6.89 2.07 -1.82
N ARG A 48 7.00 0.83 -1.31
CA ARG A 48 7.11 -0.36 -2.17
C ARG A 48 5.85 -0.58 -3.00
N ARG A 49 6.03 -0.74 -4.30
CA ARG A 49 4.92 -0.95 -5.26
C ARG A 49 4.09 -2.19 -4.96
N GLY A 50 4.73 -3.24 -4.44
CA GLY A 50 4.07 -4.49 -4.09
C GLY A 50 3.47 -4.55 -2.69
N HIS A 51 3.41 -3.44 -1.97
CA HIS A 51 2.83 -3.40 -0.64
C HIS A 51 1.34 -3.77 -0.67
N TYR A 52 0.88 -4.57 0.30
CA TYR A 52 -0.48 -5.11 0.30
C TYR A 52 -1.58 -4.03 0.29
N ILE A 53 -1.36 -2.89 0.93
CA ILE A 53 -2.30 -1.75 0.91
C ILE A 53 -2.43 -1.18 -0.50
N ARG A 54 -1.31 -0.99 -1.21
CA ARG A 54 -1.32 -0.51 -2.59
C ARG A 54 -2.04 -1.48 -3.52
N ALA A 55 -1.79 -2.78 -3.37
CA ALA A 55 -2.46 -3.81 -4.15
C ALA A 55 -3.98 -3.79 -3.93
N PHE A 56 -4.42 -3.66 -2.68
CA PHE A 56 -5.83 -3.55 -2.33
C PHE A 56 -6.48 -2.31 -2.93
N LEU A 57 -5.84 -1.15 -2.80
CA LEU A 57 -6.36 0.10 -3.35
C LEU A 57 -6.39 0.11 -4.87
N ALA A 58 -5.36 -0.43 -5.53
CA ALA A 58 -5.32 -0.57 -6.98
C ALA A 58 -6.49 -1.43 -7.49
N ASP A 59 -6.75 -2.54 -6.83
CA ASP A 59 -7.89 -3.42 -7.12
C ASP A 59 -9.22 -2.67 -6.95
N ALA A 60 -9.40 -2.01 -5.81
CA ALA A 60 -10.62 -1.27 -5.50
C ALA A 60 -10.88 -0.11 -6.49
N GLN A 61 -9.82 0.48 -7.03
CA GLN A 61 -9.89 1.60 -7.99
C GLN A 61 -9.77 1.15 -9.44
N SER A 62 -9.69 -0.15 -9.73
CA SER A 62 -9.46 -0.70 -11.08
C SER A 62 -8.22 -0.11 -11.76
N GLY A 63 -7.17 0.14 -10.99
CA GLY A 63 -5.92 0.72 -11.46
C GLY A 63 -6.00 2.18 -11.90
N ARG A 64 -7.06 2.90 -11.53
CA ARG A 64 -7.31 4.28 -11.95
C ARG A 64 -7.10 5.27 -10.81
N CYS A 65 -6.79 6.52 -11.17
CA CYS A 65 -6.69 7.61 -10.19
C CYS A 65 -8.03 7.82 -9.47
N ALA A 66 -8.01 7.90 -8.16
CA ALA A 66 -9.21 8.10 -7.34
C ALA A 66 -9.88 9.49 -7.55
N ILE A 67 -9.18 10.46 -8.09
CA ILE A 67 -9.67 11.83 -8.29
C ILE A 67 -10.15 12.06 -9.72
N CYS A 68 -9.30 11.84 -10.72
CA CYS A 68 -9.62 12.12 -12.12
C CYS A 68 -10.08 10.90 -12.93
N ASP A 69 -10.06 9.71 -12.33
CA ASP A 69 -10.36 8.43 -12.99
C ASP A 69 -9.45 8.10 -14.19
N GLY A 70 -8.33 8.79 -14.32
CA GLY A 70 -7.35 8.56 -15.39
C GLY A 70 -6.69 7.18 -15.26
N ALA A 71 -6.41 6.55 -16.40
CA ALA A 71 -5.69 5.28 -16.44
C ALA A 71 -4.24 5.43 -15.93
N SER A 72 -3.69 4.33 -15.41
CA SER A 72 -2.29 4.29 -14.93
C SER A 72 -1.30 4.15 -16.09
N ILE A 73 -1.42 5.02 -17.10
CA ILE A 73 -0.58 5.05 -18.31
C ILE A 73 -0.23 6.49 -18.64
N TRP A 74 1.03 6.72 -18.95
CA TRP A 74 1.55 7.99 -19.43
C TRP A 74 2.52 7.75 -20.58
N GLN A 75 2.26 8.36 -21.74
CA GLN A 75 3.09 8.20 -22.95
C GLN A 75 3.43 6.72 -23.25
N ASP A 76 2.40 5.89 -23.30
CA ASP A 76 2.48 4.43 -23.56
C ASP A 76 3.29 3.62 -22.53
N SER A 77 3.60 4.22 -21.38
CA SER A 77 4.31 3.57 -20.28
C SER A 77 3.46 3.48 -19.02
N PRO A 78 3.68 2.49 -18.15
CA PRO A 78 2.98 2.41 -16.86
C PRO A 78 3.25 3.65 -16.00
N LEU A 79 2.18 4.25 -15.49
CA LEU A 79 2.23 5.36 -14.56
C LEU A 79 2.03 4.86 -13.13
N VAL A 80 2.99 5.13 -12.26
CA VAL A 80 2.89 4.78 -10.84
C VAL A 80 1.98 5.77 -10.13
N LEU A 81 0.88 5.28 -9.57
CA LEU A 81 0.00 6.08 -8.74
C LEU A 81 0.65 6.33 -7.36
N VAL A 82 0.38 7.49 -6.80
CA VAL A 82 0.89 7.93 -5.49
C VAL A 82 -0.09 7.54 -4.40
N LEU A 83 0.40 6.98 -3.30
CA LEU A 83 -0.41 6.73 -2.12
C LEU A 83 -0.64 8.05 -1.39
N ASP A 84 -1.89 8.47 -1.30
CA ASP A 84 -2.32 9.71 -0.67
C ASP A 84 -3.05 9.45 0.64
N HIS A 85 -2.65 10.18 1.68
CA HIS A 85 -3.39 10.29 2.94
C HIS A 85 -4.32 11.50 2.84
N ILE A 86 -5.61 11.27 2.74
CA ILE A 86 -6.62 12.31 2.44
C ILE A 86 -6.54 13.48 3.44
N ASP A 87 -6.36 13.19 4.72
CA ASP A 87 -6.21 14.19 5.78
C ASP A 87 -4.79 14.77 5.89
N GLY A 88 -3.85 14.30 5.09
CA GLY A 88 -2.44 14.70 5.14
C GLY A 88 -1.64 14.13 6.31
N ASN A 89 -2.22 13.29 7.15
CA ASN A 89 -1.55 12.66 8.28
C ASN A 89 -1.00 11.28 7.91
N PRO A 90 0.34 11.13 7.75
CA PRO A 90 0.94 9.86 7.35
C PRO A 90 0.83 8.75 8.41
N ALA A 91 0.41 9.06 9.63
CA ALA A 91 0.15 8.08 10.67
C ALA A 91 -1.28 7.51 10.63
N ASN A 92 -2.21 8.18 9.93
CA ASN A 92 -3.58 7.72 9.78
C ASN A 92 -3.71 6.80 8.56
N ASN A 93 -3.53 5.51 8.78
CA ASN A 93 -3.56 4.48 7.73
C ASN A 93 -4.91 3.73 7.65
N CYS A 94 -5.98 4.31 8.16
CA CYS A 94 -7.31 3.77 7.99
C CYS A 94 -7.70 3.69 6.51
N ARG A 95 -8.45 2.66 6.14
CA ARG A 95 -8.87 2.43 4.74
C ARG A 95 -9.52 3.67 4.11
N ASP A 96 -10.39 4.35 4.84
CA ASP A 96 -11.13 5.51 4.34
C ASP A 96 -10.28 6.76 4.15
N ASN A 97 -9.09 6.78 4.74
CA ASN A 97 -8.12 7.87 4.60
C ASN A 97 -7.08 7.64 3.52
N LEU A 98 -7.07 6.49 2.87
CA LEU A 98 -6.06 6.12 1.87
C LEU A 98 -6.67 5.99 0.48
N ARG A 99 -5.95 6.51 -0.51
CA ARG A 99 -6.28 6.38 -1.92
C ARG A 99 -5.02 6.42 -2.79
N LEU A 100 -5.14 5.93 -4.01
CA LEU A 100 -4.11 6.09 -5.03
C LEU A 100 -4.52 7.18 -6.02
N VAL A 101 -3.62 8.11 -6.27
CA VAL A 101 -3.85 9.24 -7.17
C VAL A 101 -2.72 9.38 -8.18
N CYS A 102 -3.00 9.92 -9.36
CA CYS A 102 -1.96 10.20 -10.34
C CYS A 102 -1.09 11.38 -9.85
N PRO A 103 0.17 11.47 -10.32
CA PRO A 103 1.06 12.57 -9.91
C PRO A 103 0.51 13.97 -10.18
N ASN A 104 -0.27 14.15 -11.24
CA ASN A 104 -0.89 15.43 -11.56
C ASN A 104 -1.94 15.83 -10.51
N CYS A 105 -2.84 14.92 -10.15
CA CYS A 105 -3.82 15.15 -9.10
C CYS A 105 -3.14 15.36 -7.74
N ASP A 106 -2.13 14.55 -7.42
CA ASP A 106 -1.36 14.68 -6.18
C ASP A 106 -0.76 16.08 -6.03
N SER A 107 -0.17 16.61 -7.09
CA SER A 107 0.45 17.95 -7.08
C SER A 107 -0.52 19.10 -6.84
N GLN A 108 -1.82 18.91 -7.06
CA GLN A 108 -2.86 19.91 -6.86
C GLN A 108 -3.50 19.88 -5.47
N LEU A 109 -3.17 18.85 -4.65
CA LEU A 109 -3.80 18.68 -3.34
C LEU A 109 -3.36 19.76 -2.34
N PRO A 110 -4.27 20.19 -1.43
CA PRO A 110 -3.90 21.09 -0.33
C PRO A 110 -2.89 20.46 0.64
N THR A 111 -2.76 19.15 0.63
CA THR A 111 -1.83 18.38 1.47
C THR A 111 -0.49 18.10 0.78
N TYR A 112 -0.26 18.65 -0.42
CA TYR A 112 0.95 18.39 -1.19
C TYR A 112 2.18 19.11 -0.61
N LYS A 113 3.20 18.34 -0.23
CA LYS A 113 4.51 18.85 0.26
C LYS A 113 4.36 19.96 1.33
N SER A 114 4.85 21.17 1.03
CA SER A 114 4.84 22.29 1.96
C SER A 114 3.45 22.83 2.31
N ARG A 115 2.45 22.55 1.51
CA ARG A 115 1.05 22.91 1.83
C ARG A 115 0.51 22.11 3.00
N ASN A 116 1.05 20.92 3.25
CA ASN A 116 0.67 20.05 4.37
C ASN A 116 1.34 20.48 5.69
N ARG A 117 1.29 21.76 6.01
CA ARG A 117 1.93 22.30 7.22
C ARG A 117 1.31 21.73 8.48
N GLY A 118 2.17 21.33 9.41
CA GLY A 118 1.75 20.77 10.69
C GLY A 118 1.51 19.27 10.69
N ASN A 119 1.24 18.66 9.54
CA ASN A 119 0.88 17.23 9.41
C ASN A 119 1.98 16.37 8.77
N GLY A 120 3.12 16.95 8.39
CA GLY A 120 4.21 16.23 7.74
C GLY A 120 4.81 15.10 8.58
N ARG A 121 5.68 14.33 7.97
CA ARG A 121 6.26 13.13 8.56
C ARG A 121 6.89 13.39 9.92
N SER A 122 6.22 12.92 10.98
CA SER A 122 6.61 13.14 12.38
C SER A 122 8.02 12.64 12.72
N TYR A 123 8.51 11.60 12.01
CA TYR A 123 9.85 11.08 12.23
C TYR A 123 10.96 12.05 11.84
N ARG A 124 10.78 12.89 10.82
CA ARG A 124 11.74 13.94 10.44
C ARG A 124 11.88 14.96 11.56
N ARG A 125 10.75 15.39 12.13
CA ARG A 125 10.74 16.33 13.27
C ARG A 125 11.46 15.76 14.47
N ARG A 126 11.24 14.49 14.79
CA ARG A 126 11.96 13.82 15.90
C ARG A 126 13.46 13.79 15.63
N ARG A 127 13.89 13.42 14.40
CA ARG A 127 15.31 13.40 14.06
C ARG A 127 15.98 14.77 14.22
N TYR A 128 15.33 15.82 13.76
CA TYR A 128 15.87 17.18 13.93
C TYR A 128 15.86 17.61 15.40
N ALA A 129 14.83 17.30 16.15
CA ALA A 129 14.78 17.55 17.59
C ALA A 129 15.89 16.81 18.35
N ASP A 130 16.25 15.59 17.88
CA ASP A 130 17.33 14.77 18.44
C ASP A 130 18.73 15.17 17.92
N GLY A 131 18.84 16.26 17.13
CA GLY A 131 20.11 16.74 16.59
C GLY A 131 20.72 15.85 15.50
N LYS A 132 19.96 14.94 14.92
CA LYS A 132 20.41 14.05 13.85
C LYS A 132 20.16 14.69 12.48
N SER A 133 21.22 15.18 11.85
CA SER A 133 21.21 15.53 10.43
C SER A 133 21.32 14.29 9.53
N TYR A 134 21.08 14.46 8.21
CA TYR A 134 21.19 13.38 7.22
C TYR A 134 22.53 12.70 7.22
#